data_741114cc231a1f8d050cdf1c1ee4a5b5
#
_entry.id   741114cc231a1f8d050cdf1c1ee4a5b5
#
_cell.length_a   1.000
_cell.length_b   1.000
_cell.length_c   1.000
_cell.angle_alpha   90.00
_cell.angle_beta   90.00
_cell.angle_gamma   90.00
#
_symmetry.space_group_name_H-M   'P 1'
#
loop_
_entity.id
_entity.type
_entity.pdbx_description
1 polymer ?
#
loop_
_entity_poly.entity_id
_entity_poly.type
_entity_poly.pdbx_seq_one_letter_code
_entity_poly.pdbx_strand_id
1 'polypeptide(L)'
;TNLDQMAGAWKNVDANTRGISKLRITVDGAEVDVQAWGSCSPTDCNWGWTNATPLTTSVSANPVDANTILATWDSNIATRTAIITRGGTMLTVQVTTTYKDSRSDRFNTYVFVK
;
A
#
# COMPACT_ATOMS: atom_id res chain seq x y z
N THR A 1 -16.02 -9.55 -4.51
CA THR A 1 -15.08 -10.33 -3.69
C THR A 1 -14.42 -9.43 -2.64
N ASN A 2 -13.75 -10.02 -1.66
CA ASN A 2 -12.98 -9.27 -0.69
C ASN A 2 -11.92 -8.40 -1.37
N LEU A 3 -11.25 -8.94 -2.37
CA LEU A 3 -10.22 -8.22 -3.10
C LEU A 3 -10.81 -7.01 -3.84
N ASP A 4 -11.98 -7.15 -4.46
CA ASP A 4 -12.67 -6.05 -5.14
C ASP A 4 -12.98 -4.89 -4.19
N GLN A 5 -13.22 -5.17 -2.90
CA GLN A 5 -13.49 -4.13 -1.90
C GLN A 5 -12.28 -3.22 -1.64
N MET A 6 -11.09 -3.65 -2.03
CA MET A 6 -9.89 -2.86 -1.89
C MET A 6 -9.71 -1.84 -3.01
N ALA A 7 -10.42 -2.00 -4.13
CA ALA A 7 -10.30 -1.09 -5.27
C ALA A 7 -10.81 0.31 -4.91
N GLY A 8 -10.11 1.32 -5.42
CA GLY A 8 -10.53 2.72 -5.29
C GLY A 8 -9.41 3.66 -4.93
N ALA A 9 -9.78 4.89 -4.63
CA ALA A 9 -8.88 5.95 -4.19
C ALA A 9 -8.98 6.07 -2.65
N TRP A 10 -7.85 5.92 -1.99
CA TRP A 10 -7.76 5.92 -0.53
C TRP A 10 -6.89 7.07 -0.07
N LYS A 11 -7.29 7.74 1.01
CA LYS A 11 -6.53 8.84 1.60
C LYS A 11 -6.17 8.51 3.06
N ASN A 12 -5.00 8.95 3.48
CA ASN A 12 -4.57 8.84 4.87
C ASN A 12 -5.53 9.64 5.76
N VAL A 13 -5.96 9.06 6.87
CA VAL A 13 -6.83 9.75 7.84
C VAL A 13 -6.11 10.94 8.48
N ASP A 14 -4.77 10.91 8.52
CA ASP A 14 -3.94 12.02 8.98
C ASP A 14 -3.55 12.89 7.79
N ALA A 15 -4.21 14.04 7.62
CA ALA A 15 -3.94 14.98 6.55
C ALA A 15 -2.54 15.60 6.63
N ASN A 16 -1.89 15.53 7.78
CA ASN A 16 -0.56 16.08 8.02
C ASN A 16 0.53 14.99 8.02
N THR A 17 0.23 13.80 7.51
CA THR A 17 1.21 12.73 7.46
C THR A 17 2.47 13.14 6.68
N ARG A 18 3.62 12.64 7.12
CA ARG A 18 4.88 12.77 6.40
C ARG A 18 5.24 11.51 5.61
N GLY A 19 4.40 10.51 5.66
CA GLY A 19 4.54 9.25 4.93
C GLY A 19 3.66 9.18 3.70
N ILE A 20 3.00 8.05 3.52
CA ILE A 20 2.08 7.86 2.39
C ILE A 20 0.82 8.69 2.61
N SER A 21 0.55 9.62 1.69
CA SER A 21 -0.62 10.50 1.78
C SER A 21 -1.87 9.87 1.16
N LYS A 22 -1.71 9.13 0.06
CA LYS A 22 -2.83 8.49 -0.62
C LYS A 22 -2.38 7.27 -1.41
N LEU A 23 -3.36 6.40 -1.68
CA LEU A 23 -3.19 5.19 -2.50
C LEU A 23 -4.30 5.12 -3.53
N ARG A 24 -4.00 4.51 -4.66
CA ARG A 24 -5.00 4.06 -5.62
C ARG A 24 -4.79 2.59 -5.88
N ILE A 25 -5.87 1.81 -5.74
CA ILE A 25 -5.82 0.36 -5.93
C ILE A 25 -6.77 -0.01 -7.06
N THR A 26 -6.28 -0.77 -8.02
CA THR A 26 -7.09 -1.37 -9.07
C THR A 26 -7.07 -2.88 -8.93
N VAL A 27 -8.23 -3.49 -9.14
CA VAL A 27 -8.42 -4.94 -9.03
C VAL A 27 -9.11 -5.45 -10.28
N ASP A 28 -8.53 -6.49 -10.88
CA ASP A 28 -9.10 -7.22 -12.01
C ASP A 28 -8.94 -8.72 -11.72
N GLY A 29 -10.00 -9.34 -11.19
CA GLY A 29 -9.92 -10.71 -10.70
C GLY A 29 -8.93 -10.83 -9.55
N ALA A 30 -7.84 -11.57 -9.75
CA ALA A 30 -6.77 -11.70 -8.78
C ALA A 30 -5.57 -10.75 -9.06
N GLU A 31 -5.64 -9.96 -10.14
CA GLU A 31 -4.62 -8.97 -10.48
C GLU A 31 -4.88 -7.69 -9.72
N VAL A 32 -3.88 -7.26 -8.95
CA VAL A 32 -3.96 -6.04 -8.13
C VAL A 32 -2.77 -5.17 -8.44
N ASP A 33 -3.06 -3.89 -8.69
CA ASP A 33 -2.02 -2.88 -8.86
C ASP A 33 -2.26 -1.74 -7.89
N VAL A 34 -1.19 -1.18 -7.36
CA VAL A 34 -1.22 -0.11 -6.36
C VAL A 34 -0.34 1.04 -6.79
N GLN A 35 -0.91 2.22 -6.78
CA GLN A 35 -0.17 3.47 -6.92
C GLN A 35 -0.16 4.18 -5.57
N ALA A 36 0.99 4.72 -5.19
CA ALA A 36 1.15 5.43 -3.92
C ALA A 36 1.74 6.82 -4.14
N TRP A 37 1.38 7.74 -3.24
CA TRP A 37 1.95 9.08 -3.18
C TRP A 37 2.48 9.30 -1.76
N GLY A 38 3.73 9.73 -1.68
CA GLY A 38 4.34 10.15 -0.44
C GLY A 38 4.22 11.64 -0.25
N SER A 39 4.24 12.09 1.01
CA SER A 39 4.21 13.50 1.34
C SER A 39 5.51 14.17 0.87
N CYS A 40 5.37 15.18 0.02
CA CYS A 40 6.46 16.03 -0.47
C CYS A 40 5.97 17.48 -0.52
N SER A 41 6.85 18.41 -0.81
CA SER A 41 6.52 19.83 -0.95
C SER A 41 7.11 20.35 -2.27
N PRO A 42 6.34 21.12 -3.09
CA PRO A 42 5.00 21.69 -2.85
C PRO A 42 3.84 20.73 -3.11
N THR A 43 4.08 19.60 -3.79
CA THR A 43 3.06 18.59 -4.09
C THR A 43 3.56 17.21 -3.67
N ASP A 44 2.65 16.26 -3.49
CA ASP A 44 3.00 14.89 -3.13
C ASP A 44 3.86 14.22 -4.20
N CYS A 45 4.79 13.38 -3.76
CA CYS A 45 5.65 12.60 -4.64
C CYS A 45 4.91 11.33 -5.08
N ASN A 46 4.83 11.12 -6.39
CA ASN A 46 4.24 9.91 -6.96
C ASN A 46 5.29 8.79 -6.97
N TRP A 47 5.00 7.69 -6.26
CA TRP A 47 5.88 6.52 -6.26
C TRP A 47 5.64 5.61 -7.47
N GLY A 48 4.56 5.84 -8.21
CA GLY A 48 4.19 5.05 -9.38
C GLY A 48 3.35 3.83 -9.02
N TRP A 49 3.03 3.07 -10.06
CA TRP A 49 2.26 1.83 -9.96
C TRP A 49 3.18 0.65 -9.71
N THR A 50 2.73 -0.28 -8.88
CA THR A 50 3.39 -1.57 -8.69
C THR A 50 2.34 -2.67 -8.64
N ASN A 51 2.69 -3.86 -9.14
CA ASN A 51 1.84 -5.03 -9.00
C ASN A 51 1.91 -5.52 -7.55
N ALA A 52 0.75 -5.84 -6.99
CA ALA A 52 0.64 -6.32 -5.62
C ALA A 52 0.24 -7.80 -5.61
N THR A 53 0.61 -8.48 -4.54
CA THR A 53 0.32 -9.89 -4.35
C THR A 53 -0.76 -10.06 -3.30
N PRO A 54 -1.92 -10.68 -3.63
CA PRO A 54 -2.91 -11.04 -2.62
C PRO A 54 -2.34 -12.07 -1.65
N LEU A 55 -2.57 -11.86 -0.36
CA LEU A 55 -2.13 -12.74 0.71
C LEU A 55 -3.36 -13.31 1.43
N THR A 56 -3.46 -14.64 1.45
CA THR A 56 -4.51 -15.35 2.17
C THR A 56 -3.91 -16.08 3.37
N THR A 57 -4.76 -16.56 4.26
CA THR A 57 -4.31 -17.28 5.45
C THR A 57 -4.13 -18.78 5.22
N SER A 58 -4.45 -19.26 4.01
CA SER A 58 -4.34 -20.68 3.64
C SER A 58 -3.86 -20.81 2.20
N VAL A 59 -2.99 -21.77 1.95
CA VAL A 59 -2.49 -22.08 0.60
C VAL A 59 -3.58 -22.55 -0.35
N SER A 60 -4.68 -23.05 0.17
CA SER A 60 -5.83 -23.54 -0.62
C SER A 60 -6.89 -22.46 -0.85
N ALA A 61 -6.77 -21.28 -0.27
CA ALA A 61 -7.74 -20.21 -0.43
C ALA A 61 -7.62 -19.56 -1.81
N ASN A 62 -8.77 -19.10 -2.34
CA ASN A 62 -8.77 -18.35 -3.58
C ASN A 62 -8.20 -16.94 -3.33
N PRO A 63 -7.23 -16.47 -4.13
CA PRO A 63 -6.66 -15.14 -3.95
C PRO A 63 -7.68 -14.00 -3.93
N VAL A 64 -8.82 -14.14 -4.62
CA VAL A 64 -9.86 -13.11 -4.62
C VAL A 64 -10.54 -12.94 -3.25
N ASP A 65 -10.37 -13.89 -2.34
CA ASP A 65 -10.89 -13.80 -0.97
C ASP A 65 -9.93 -13.08 -0.02
N ALA A 66 -8.77 -12.64 -0.51
CA ALA A 66 -7.78 -11.96 0.31
C ALA A 66 -8.29 -10.60 0.80
N ASN A 67 -7.99 -10.29 2.07
CA ASN A 67 -8.17 -8.96 2.65
C ASN A 67 -6.83 -8.24 2.86
N THR A 68 -5.75 -8.85 2.41
CA THR A 68 -4.39 -8.33 2.57
C THR A 68 -3.64 -8.45 1.25
N ILE A 69 -2.91 -7.41 0.89
CA ILE A 69 -2.05 -7.41 -0.29
C ILE A 69 -0.65 -6.91 0.09
N LEU A 70 0.35 -7.38 -0.64
CA LEU A 70 1.75 -6.99 -0.48
C LEU A 70 2.18 -6.23 -1.71
N ALA A 71 2.66 -5.00 -1.53
CA ALA A 71 3.14 -4.14 -2.61
C ALA A 71 4.55 -3.64 -2.31
N THR A 72 5.41 -3.62 -3.32
CA THR A 72 6.80 -3.16 -3.17
C THR A 72 7.11 -2.12 -4.25
N TRP A 73 7.64 -0.98 -3.81
CA TRP A 73 8.19 0.06 -4.69
C TRP A 73 9.69 0.12 -4.49
N ASP A 74 10.43 0.05 -5.57
CA ASP A 74 11.89 0.14 -5.53
C ASP A 74 12.35 1.39 -6.25
N SER A 75 13.25 2.13 -5.63
CA SER A 75 13.86 3.33 -6.20
C SER A 75 15.37 3.31 -5.98
N ASN A 76 16.06 4.31 -6.52
CA ASN A 76 17.52 4.43 -6.31
C ASN A 76 17.89 4.70 -4.85
N ILE A 77 16.95 5.20 -4.05
CA ILE A 77 17.19 5.65 -2.67
C ILE A 77 16.79 4.57 -1.68
N ALA A 78 15.66 3.88 -1.93
CA ALA A 78 15.06 2.98 -0.95
C ALA A 78 14.15 1.95 -1.62
N THR A 79 13.95 0.85 -0.90
CA THR A 79 12.89 -0.12 -1.19
C THR A 79 11.81 0.03 -0.14
N ARG A 80 10.56 0.22 -0.58
CA ARG A 80 9.41 0.36 0.32
C ARG A 80 8.46 -0.80 0.09
N THR A 81 8.18 -1.54 1.15
CA THR A 81 7.26 -2.67 1.11
C THR A 81 6.08 -2.38 2.01
N ALA A 82 4.88 -2.48 1.46
CA ALA A 82 3.64 -2.21 2.16
C ALA A 82 2.80 -3.48 2.27
N ILE A 83 2.35 -3.77 3.49
CA ILE A 83 1.32 -4.77 3.76
C ILE A 83 0.04 -3.99 4.01
N ILE A 84 -0.92 -4.15 3.11
CA ILE A 84 -2.17 -3.40 3.09
C ILE A 84 -3.32 -4.35 3.43
N THR A 85 -3.98 -4.10 4.56
CA THR A 85 -5.07 -4.95 5.05
C THR A 85 -6.36 -4.15 5.14
N ARG A 86 -7.43 -4.68 4.56
CA ARG A 86 -8.75 -4.07 4.66
C ARG A 86 -9.50 -4.61 5.87
N GLY A 87 -10.05 -3.69 6.66
CA GLY A 87 -10.98 -3.99 7.73
C GLY A 87 -12.20 -3.09 7.61
N GLY A 88 -13.35 -3.62 7.18
CA GLY A 88 -14.54 -2.82 6.95
C GLY A 88 -14.33 -1.78 5.85
N THR A 89 -14.44 -0.50 6.20
CA THR A 89 -14.30 0.63 5.28
C THR A 89 -12.93 1.29 5.34
N MET A 90 -11.97 0.67 6.03
CA MET A 90 -10.64 1.23 6.28
C MET A 90 -9.56 0.30 5.76
N LEU A 91 -8.42 0.88 5.42
CA LEU A 91 -7.18 0.13 5.17
C LEU A 91 -6.17 0.44 6.27
N THR A 92 -5.50 -0.60 6.76
CA THR A 92 -4.30 -0.45 7.58
C THR A 92 -3.10 -0.78 6.70
N VAL A 93 -2.13 0.12 6.66
CA VAL A 93 -0.95 0.00 5.80
C VAL A 93 0.29 -0.01 6.67
N GLN A 94 0.99 -1.14 6.68
CA GLN A 94 2.26 -1.30 7.39
C GLN A 94 3.39 -1.24 6.36
N VAL A 95 4.28 -0.27 6.51
CA VAL A 95 5.33 0.01 5.52
C VAL A 95 6.69 -0.14 6.15
N THR A 96 7.54 -0.96 5.51
CA THR A 96 8.97 -0.98 5.79
C THR A 96 9.67 -0.16 4.70
N THR A 97 10.63 0.67 5.11
CA THR A 97 11.50 1.42 4.20
C THR A 97 12.93 1.03 4.49
N THR A 98 13.55 0.36 3.52
CA THR A 98 14.97 0.00 3.61
C THR A 98 15.75 0.92 2.69
N TYR A 99 16.62 1.74 3.26
CA TYR A 99 17.42 2.69 2.52
C TYR A 99 18.65 2.02 1.91
N LYS A 100 19.03 2.47 0.72
CA LYS A 100 20.21 1.96 0.01
C LYS A 100 21.48 2.71 0.38
N ASP A 101 21.38 3.71 1.25
CA ASP A 101 22.50 4.47 1.82
C ASP A 101 22.64 4.16 3.32
N SER A 102 23.31 5.05 4.06
CA SER A 102 23.61 4.86 5.49
C SER A 102 22.45 5.21 6.42
N ARG A 103 21.29 5.64 5.90
CA ARG A 103 20.14 5.97 6.75
C ARG A 103 19.56 4.73 7.40
N SER A 104 19.04 4.90 8.62
CA SER A 104 18.37 3.82 9.33
C SER A 104 17.07 3.44 8.63
N ASP A 105 16.81 2.14 8.57
CA ASP A 105 15.56 1.61 8.02
C ASP A 105 14.39 1.99 8.93
N ARG A 106 13.19 2.07 8.35
CA ARG A 106 12.00 2.53 9.05
C ARG A 106 10.85 1.54 8.94
N PHE A 107 9.99 1.60 9.95
CA PHE A 107 8.69 0.91 9.95
C PHE A 107 7.62 1.90 10.40
N ASN A 108 6.56 2.01 9.60
CA ASN A 108 5.44 2.92 9.88
C ASN A 108 4.11 2.22 9.63
N THR A 109 3.09 2.64 10.36
CA THR A 109 1.72 2.16 10.18
C THR A 109 0.80 3.35 9.92
N TYR A 110 -0.05 3.23 8.90
CA TYR A 110 -1.00 4.26 8.51
C TYR A 110 -2.39 3.67 8.36
N VAL A 111 -3.42 4.51 8.51
CA VAL A 111 -4.82 4.15 8.28
C VAL A 111 -5.37 5.02 7.16
N PHE A 112 -6.08 4.39 6.24
CA PHE A 112 -6.65 5.05 5.07
C PHE A 112 -8.16 4.84 5.00
N VAL A 113 -8.86 5.82 4.45
CA VAL A 113 -10.29 5.77 4.14
C VAL A 113 -10.51 6.24 2.71
N LYS A 114 -11.63 5.85 2.12
CA LYS A 114 -12.03 6.37 0.80
C LYS A 114 -12.58 7.78 0.85
#